data_11693f86eadf3bd977641fc72ab932d0
#
_entry.id   11693f86eadf3bd977641fc72ab932d0
#
_cell.length_a   1.000
_cell.length_b   1.000
_cell.length_c   1.000
_cell.angle_alpha   90.00
_cell.angle_beta   90.00
_cell.angle_gamma   90.00
#
_symmetry.space_group_name_H-M   'P 1'
#
loop_
_entity.id
_entity.type
_entity.pdbx_description
1 polymer ?
#
loop_
_entity_poly.entity_id
_entity_poly.type
_entity_poly.pdbx_seq_one_letter_code
_entity_poly.pdbx_strand_id
1 'polypeptide(L)'
;MHAHAREAYPDECCGMIFARDGREEIVRATNIQNELHAQDPDRFPRTAATGYTMGPEAAPNLIRSERGELRLRAIYHSHPQRDAYFSQEDRKQAFGARGEPIYPQAGYIVMSVRDREVRATKVFVWDAAARDYVEAQICSS
;
A
#
# COMPACT_ATOMS: atom_id res chain seq x y z
N MET A 1 -2.53 -9.86 -6.00
CA MET A 1 -1.96 -9.35 -4.71
C MET A 1 -1.40 -10.48 -3.83
N HIS A 2 -2.19 -11.51 -3.55
CA HIS A 2 -1.78 -12.58 -2.63
C HIS A 2 -0.51 -13.30 -3.09
N ALA A 3 -0.38 -13.59 -4.39
CA ALA A 3 0.85 -14.18 -4.93
C ALA A 3 2.06 -13.29 -4.68
N HIS A 4 1.90 -11.97 -4.89
CA HIS A 4 2.97 -11.01 -4.65
C HIS A 4 3.39 -11.00 -3.18
N ALA A 5 2.42 -11.04 -2.27
CA ALA A 5 2.68 -11.06 -0.83
C ALA A 5 3.46 -12.31 -0.41
N ARG A 6 3.11 -13.48 -0.98
CA ARG A 6 3.84 -14.73 -0.71
C ARG A 6 5.26 -14.71 -1.27
N GLU A 7 5.42 -14.21 -2.49
CA GLU A 7 6.71 -14.14 -3.16
C GLU A 7 7.69 -13.18 -2.46
N ALA A 8 7.18 -12.06 -1.96
CA ALA A 8 8.03 -11.06 -1.29
C ALA A 8 8.45 -11.47 0.12
N TYR A 9 7.70 -12.36 0.78
CA TYR A 9 8.00 -12.79 2.14
C TYR A 9 9.48 -13.21 2.28
N PRO A 10 10.24 -12.79 3.29
CA PRO A 10 9.81 -12.13 4.54
C PRO A 10 9.72 -10.60 4.49
N ASP A 11 9.82 -10.00 3.33
CA ASP A 11 9.69 -8.56 3.14
C ASP A 11 8.23 -8.18 2.84
N GLU A 12 7.88 -6.91 3.07
CA GLU A 12 6.61 -6.36 2.63
C GLU A 12 6.60 -6.24 1.11
N CYS A 13 5.52 -6.68 0.48
CA CYS A 13 5.25 -6.31 -0.91
C CYS A 13 4.45 -5.02 -0.94
N CYS A 14 4.46 -4.34 -2.08
CA CYS A 14 3.64 -3.16 -2.31
C CYS A 14 3.25 -3.06 -3.78
N GLY A 15 2.16 -2.35 -4.03
CA GLY A 15 1.67 -2.14 -5.37
C GLY A 15 0.42 -1.30 -5.38
N MET A 16 -0.16 -1.17 -6.57
CA MET A 16 -1.34 -0.34 -6.79
C MET A 16 -2.35 -1.06 -7.66
N ILE A 17 -3.61 -0.71 -7.50
CA ILE A 17 -4.69 -1.17 -8.37
C ILE A 17 -5.26 0.05 -9.08
N PHE A 18 -5.24 0.01 -10.41
CA PHE A 18 -5.82 1.05 -11.26
C PHE A 18 -7.02 0.50 -12.01
N ALA A 19 -7.99 1.37 -12.28
CA ALA A 19 -9.13 1.04 -13.11
C ALA A 19 -9.12 1.91 -14.38
N ARG A 20 -9.50 1.30 -15.49
CA ARG A 20 -9.69 1.96 -16.77
C ARG A 20 -10.72 1.17 -17.57
N ASP A 21 -11.72 1.89 -18.12
CA ASP A 21 -12.75 1.29 -18.99
C ASP A 21 -13.42 0.05 -18.41
N GLY A 22 -13.74 0.09 -17.10
CA GLY A 22 -14.40 -1.00 -16.40
C GLY A 22 -13.49 -2.20 -16.05
N ARG A 23 -12.20 -2.08 -16.29
CA ARG A 23 -11.20 -3.11 -15.97
C ARG A 23 -10.27 -2.63 -14.87
N GLU A 24 -9.88 -3.55 -14.00
CA GLU A 24 -8.89 -3.29 -12.97
C GLU A 24 -7.57 -3.98 -13.31
N GLU A 25 -6.47 -3.29 -13.04
CA GLU A 25 -5.13 -3.80 -13.26
C GLU A 25 -4.32 -3.66 -11.99
N ILE A 26 -3.67 -4.75 -11.59
CA ILE A 26 -2.75 -4.77 -10.46
C ILE A 26 -1.35 -4.47 -10.99
N VAL A 27 -0.75 -3.41 -10.48
CA VAL A 27 0.61 -3.00 -10.83
C VAL A 27 1.49 -3.22 -9.62
N ARG A 28 2.35 -4.23 -9.71
CA ARG A 28 3.34 -4.50 -8.67
C ARG A 28 4.38 -3.40 -8.65
N ALA A 29 4.77 -2.95 -7.46
CA ALA A 29 5.88 -2.03 -7.29
C ALA A 29 7.04 -2.74 -6.60
N THR A 30 8.26 -2.26 -6.84
CA THR A 30 9.43 -2.71 -6.10
C THR A 30 9.44 -2.02 -4.75
N ASN A 31 9.67 -2.79 -3.69
CA ASN A 31 9.89 -2.20 -2.37
C ASN A 31 11.38 -1.88 -2.22
N ILE A 32 11.72 -0.59 -2.22
CA ILE A 32 13.12 -0.12 -2.14
C ILE A 32 13.56 0.22 -0.71
N GLN A 33 12.79 -0.23 0.29
CA GLN A 33 13.07 0.14 1.68
C GLN A 33 14.43 -0.36 2.16
N ASN A 34 14.86 -1.55 1.73
CA ASN A 34 16.17 -2.07 2.11
C ASN A 34 17.31 -1.20 1.56
N GLU A 35 17.18 -0.74 0.32
CA GLU A 35 18.18 0.14 -0.31
C GLU A 35 18.26 1.47 0.42
N LEU A 36 17.12 2.05 0.77
CA LEU A 36 17.08 3.31 1.52
C LEU A 36 17.69 3.15 2.92
N HIS A 37 17.35 2.06 3.60
CA HIS A 37 17.92 1.77 4.93
C HIS A 37 19.44 1.61 4.85
N ALA A 38 19.94 0.93 3.82
CA ALA A 38 21.39 0.74 3.65
C ALA A 38 22.13 2.04 3.36
N GLN A 39 21.49 2.97 2.62
CA GLN A 39 22.09 4.27 2.28
C GLN A 39 22.14 5.22 3.47
N ASP A 40 21.07 5.27 4.26
CA ASP A 40 20.94 6.19 5.39
C ASP A 40 20.03 5.57 6.46
N PRO A 41 20.60 4.71 7.34
CA PRO A 41 19.80 4.02 8.36
C PRO A 41 19.23 4.97 9.42
N ASP A 42 19.79 6.14 9.61
CA ASP A 42 19.26 7.12 10.56
C ASP A 42 17.98 7.76 10.02
N ARG A 43 17.97 8.11 8.75
CA ARG A 43 16.79 8.66 8.08
C ARG A 43 15.75 7.60 7.78
N PHE A 44 16.19 6.39 7.41
CA PHE A 44 15.34 5.25 7.06
C PHE A 44 15.61 4.09 8.02
N PRO A 45 15.08 4.15 9.26
CA PRO A 45 15.39 3.13 10.28
C PRO A 45 14.74 1.78 10.03
N ARG A 46 13.73 1.70 9.13
CA ARG A 46 13.03 0.45 8.83
C ARG A 46 13.63 -0.24 7.63
N THR A 47 13.65 -1.58 7.68
CA THR A 47 13.95 -2.44 6.54
C THR A 47 12.66 -2.82 5.82
N ALA A 48 12.78 -3.51 4.69
CA ALA A 48 11.63 -3.99 3.93
C ALA A 48 10.76 -5.02 4.70
N ALA A 49 11.29 -5.61 5.77
CA ALA A 49 10.50 -6.52 6.61
C ALA A 49 9.42 -5.79 7.44
N THR A 50 9.58 -4.50 7.71
CA THR A 50 8.67 -3.72 8.54
C THR A 50 8.23 -2.39 7.92
N GLY A 51 8.51 -2.19 6.65
CA GLY A 51 8.13 -0.97 5.95
C GLY A 51 8.22 -1.14 4.44
N TYR A 52 7.65 -0.19 3.72
CA TYR A 52 7.78 -0.18 2.27
C TYR A 52 7.90 1.24 1.75
N THR A 53 8.63 1.37 0.66
CA THR A 53 8.66 2.57 -0.18
C THR A 53 8.66 2.08 -1.62
N MET A 54 7.70 2.54 -2.41
CA MET A 54 7.60 2.13 -3.81
C MET A 54 8.76 2.70 -4.61
N GLY A 55 9.33 1.88 -5.49
CA GLY A 55 10.36 2.32 -6.41
C GLY A 55 9.87 3.35 -7.42
N PRO A 56 10.79 4.01 -8.13
CA PRO A 56 10.44 5.10 -9.05
C PRO A 56 9.58 4.66 -10.24
N GLU A 57 9.51 3.37 -10.53
CA GLU A 57 8.64 2.82 -11.58
C GLU A 57 7.15 2.99 -11.29
N ALA A 58 6.77 3.32 -10.07
CA ALA A 58 5.38 3.59 -9.70
C ALA A 58 4.92 4.97 -10.21
N ALA A 59 5.82 5.91 -10.41
CA ALA A 59 5.48 7.30 -10.73
C ALA A 59 4.72 7.49 -12.05
N PRO A 60 5.06 6.82 -13.16
CA PRO A 60 4.33 7.03 -14.42
C PRO A 60 2.83 6.77 -14.33
N ASN A 61 2.42 5.70 -13.65
CA ASN A 61 1.00 5.39 -13.49
C ASN A 61 0.29 6.36 -12.56
N LEU A 62 0.97 6.85 -11.52
CA LEU A 62 0.41 7.89 -10.66
C LEU A 62 0.18 9.19 -11.42
N ILE A 63 1.13 9.58 -12.28
CA ILE A 63 0.99 10.77 -13.13
C ILE A 63 -0.19 10.59 -14.09
N ARG A 64 -0.35 9.42 -14.71
CA ARG A 64 -1.50 9.14 -15.58
C ARG A 64 -2.81 9.21 -14.82
N SER A 65 -2.82 8.75 -13.57
CA SER A 65 -3.99 8.86 -12.71
C SER A 65 -4.34 10.32 -12.40
N GLU A 66 -3.35 11.16 -12.13
CA GLU A 66 -3.56 12.59 -11.90
C GLU A 66 -4.11 13.31 -13.15
N ARG A 67 -3.78 12.83 -14.33
CA ARG A 67 -4.28 13.34 -15.60
C ARG A 67 -5.67 12.80 -15.97
N GLY A 68 -6.25 11.93 -15.16
CA GLY A 68 -7.55 11.34 -15.45
C GLY A 68 -7.52 10.19 -16.46
N GLU A 69 -6.35 9.74 -16.89
CA GLU A 69 -6.21 8.62 -17.85
C GLU A 69 -6.45 7.26 -17.19
N LEU A 70 -6.15 7.16 -15.89
CA LEU A 70 -6.38 5.99 -15.05
C LEU A 70 -7.06 6.43 -13.78
N ARG A 71 -7.68 5.49 -13.06
CA ARG A 71 -8.24 5.76 -11.73
C ARG A 71 -7.49 4.90 -10.71
N LEU A 72 -6.83 5.54 -9.76
CA LEU A 72 -6.21 4.81 -8.64
C LEU A 72 -7.32 4.32 -7.71
N ARG A 73 -7.48 3.00 -7.62
CA ARG A 73 -8.50 2.36 -6.79
C ARG A 73 -7.99 2.00 -5.42
N ALA A 74 -6.75 1.50 -5.36
CA ALA A 74 -6.19 1.05 -4.09
C ALA A 74 -4.66 1.05 -4.15
N ILE A 75 -4.07 1.16 -2.97
CA ILE A 75 -2.66 0.92 -2.71
C ILE A 75 -2.61 -0.28 -1.78
N TYR A 76 -1.81 -1.30 -2.10
CA TYR A 76 -1.72 -2.49 -1.26
C TYR A 76 -0.31 -2.73 -0.76
N HIS A 77 -0.22 -3.34 0.41
CA HIS A 77 1.04 -3.85 0.95
C HIS A 77 0.78 -5.03 1.88
N SER A 78 1.83 -5.74 2.25
CA SER A 78 1.74 -6.87 3.16
C SER A 78 2.47 -6.60 4.48
N HIS A 79 1.99 -7.24 5.54
CA HIS A 79 2.59 -7.25 6.87
C HIS A 79 3.11 -8.67 7.17
N PRO A 80 4.41 -8.95 6.95
CA PRO A 80 4.96 -10.27 7.29
C PRO A 80 4.95 -10.49 8.81
N GLN A 81 4.42 -11.63 9.23
CA GLN A 81 4.34 -12.05 10.63
C GLN A 81 3.62 -11.07 11.56
N ARG A 82 2.72 -10.21 11.01
CA ARG A 82 1.92 -9.25 11.75
C ARG A 82 0.48 -9.27 11.23
N ASP A 83 -0.43 -8.72 12.03
CA ASP A 83 -1.84 -8.64 11.66
C ASP A 83 -2.07 -7.61 10.55
N ALA A 84 -3.22 -7.73 9.86
CA ALA A 84 -3.65 -6.80 8.83
C ALA A 84 -4.32 -5.58 9.47
N TYR A 85 -3.53 -4.60 9.87
CA TYR A 85 -4.01 -3.35 10.44
C TYR A 85 -3.36 -2.16 9.75
N PHE A 86 -3.99 -1.00 9.83
CA PHE A 86 -3.41 0.22 9.28
C PHE A 86 -2.50 0.84 10.34
N SER A 87 -1.18 0.65 10.18
CA SER A 87 -0.19 1.05 11.18
C SER A 87 0.00 2.57 11.22
N GLN A 88 0.68 3.06 12.26
CA GLN A 88 1.06 4.47 12.30
C GLN A 88 1.99 4.86 11.15
N GLU A 89 2.87 3.95 10.74
CA GLU A 89 3.74 4.17 9.59
C GLU A 89 2.94 4.26 8.29
N ASP A 90 1.94 3.38 8.14
CA ASP A 90 1.03 3.44 6.99
C ASP A 90 0.27 4.77 6.96
N ARG A 91 -0.18 5.26 8.12
CA ARG A 91 -0.85 6.56 8.24
C ARG A 91 0.07 7.70 7.83
N LYS A 92 1.32 7.69 8.26
CA LYS A 92 2.30 8.73 7.88
C LYS A 92 2.47 8.80 6.37
N GLN A 93 2.50 7.66 5.69
CA GLN A 93 2.62 7.62 4.24
C GLN A 93 1.34 8.06 3.52
N ALA A 94 0.19 7.85 4.13
CA ALA A 94 -1.11 8.17 3.54
C ALA A 94 -1.48 9.65 3.64
N PHE A 95 -0.89 10.39 4.57
CA PHE A 95 -1.19 11.81 4.79
C PHE A 95 -0.08 12.71 4.27
N GLY A 96 -0.50 13.85 3.70
CA GLY A 96 0.42 14.89 3.26
C GLY A 96 0.91 15.76 4.43
N ALA A 97 1.76 16.74 4.09
CA ALA A 97 2.42 17.60 5.09
C ALA A 97 1.44 18.42 5.94
N ARG A 98 0.23 18.67 5.43
CA ARG A 98 -0.81 19.45 6.13
C ARG A 98 -1.83 18.58 6.85
N GLY A 99 -1.60 17.26 6.92
CA GLY A 99 -2.52 16.33 7.54
C GLY A 99 -3.72 15.95 6.70
N GLU A 100 -3.70 16.24 5.40
CA GLU A 100 -4.72 15.81 4.45
C GLU A 100 -4.36 14.46 3.82
N PRO A 101 -5.36 13.64 3.44
CA PRO A 101 -5.07 12.40 2.73
C PRO A 101 -4.53 12.71 1.33
N ILE A 102 -3.48 12.00 0.91
CA ILE A 102 -2.87 12.18 -0.41
C ILE A 102 -3.79 11.61 -1.50
N TYR A 103 -4.38 10.45 -1.24
CA TYR A 103 -5.26 9.75 -2.19
C TYR A 103 -6.59 9.40 -1.53
N PRO A 104 -7.46 10.41 -1.24
CA PRO A 104 -8.71 10.15 -0.51
C PRO A 104 -9.69 9.25 -1.26
N GLN A 105 -9.56 9.15 -2.58
CA GLN A 105 -10.41 8.32 -3.44
C GLN A 105 -9.98 6.85 -3.47
N ALA A 106 -8.78 6.53 -2.99
CA ALA A 106 -8.22 5.19 -3.04
C ALA A 106 -8.31 4.50 -1.68
N GLY A 107 -8.57 3.19 -1.69
CA GLY A 107 -8.46 2.37 -0.49
C GLY A 107 -7.03 1.91 -0.26
N TYR A 108 -6.73 1.55 0.98
CA TYR A 108 -5.48 0.89 1.34
C TYR A 108 -5.80 -0.55 1.72
N ILE A 109 -5.13 -1.49 1.05
CA ILE A 109 -5.30 -2.92 1.29
C ILE A 109 -4.07 -3.42 2.04
N VAL A 110 -4.29 -4.06 3.19
CA VAL A 110 -3.23 -4.62 4.01
C VAL A 110 -3.44 -6.13 4.12
N MET A 111 -2.39 -6.90 3.82
CA MET A 111 -2.42 -8.36 3.89
C MET A 111 -1.51 -8.84 5.02
N SER A 112 -2.07 -9.64 5.92
CA SER A 112 -1.27 -10.35 6.92
C SER A 112 -0.69 -11.61 6.29
N VAL A 113 0.63 -11.79 6.36
CA VAL A 113 1.33 -12.96 5.82
C VAL A 113 2.08 -13.64 6.95
N ARG A 114 1.74 -14.89 7.23
CA ARG A 114 2.44 -15.70 8.23
C ARG A 114 2.91 -17.00 7.56
N ASP A 115 4.19 -17.28 7.70
CA ASP A 115 4.80 -18.49 7.15
C ASP A 115 4.51 -18.65 5.64
N ARG A 116 4.65 -17.55 4.88
CA ARG A 116 4.42 -17.44 3.44
C ARG A 116 2.96 -17.61 3.00
N GLU A 117 2.02 -17.56 3.93
CA GLU A 117 0.59 -17.66 3.59
C GLU A 117 -0.16 -16.40 4.00
N VAL A 118 -1.04 -15.91 3.10
CA VAL A 118 -1.91 -14.79 3.41
C VAL A 118 -3.02 -15.28 4.35
N ARG A 119 -3.04 -14.73 5.56
CA ARG A 119 -4.00 -15.13 6.61
C ARG A 119 -5.19 -14.20 6.70
N ALA A 120 -5.02 -12.94 6.35
CA ALA A 120 -6.09 -11.95 6.38
C ALA A 120 -5.80 -10.85 5.35
N THR A 121 -6.87 -10.27 4.82
CA THR A 121 -6.80 -9.12 3.93
C THR A 121 -7.86 -8.12 4.40
N LYS A 122 -7.44 -6.89 4.68
CA LYS A 122 -8.34 -5.84 5.12
C LYS A 122 -8.19 -4.61 4.25
N VAL A 123 -9.27 -3.85 4.11
CA VAL A 123 -9.31 -2.63 3.33
C VAL A 123 -9.62 -1.47 4.27
N PHE A 124 -8.88 -0.38 4.12
CA PHE A 124 -9.07 0.86 4.88
C PHE A 124 -9.41 1.96 3.90
N VAL A 125 -10.46 2.71 4.18
CA VAL A 125 -10.92 3.79 3.32
C VAL A 125 -10.98 5.11 4.09
N TRP A 126 -10.81 6.22 3.38
CA TRP A 126 -10.91 7.54 3.98
C TRP A 126 -12.36 7.81 4.40
N ASP A 127 -12.52 8.16 5.65
CA ASP A 127 -13.80 8.63 6.21
C ASP A 127 -13.66 10.11 6.59
N ALA A 128 -14.33 10.97 5.84
CA ALA A 128 -14.24 12.41 6.04
C ALA A 128 -14.81 12.87 7.38
N ALA A 129 -15.82 12.16 7.89
CA ALA A 129 -16.42 12.48 9.20
C ALA A 129 -15.48 12.13 10.35
N ALA A 130 -14.81 10.98 10.26
CA ALA A 130 -13.81 10.55 11.24
C ALA A 130 -12.47 11.25 11.05
N ARG A 131 -12.23 11.82 9.88
CA ARG A 131 -10.95 12.40 9.44
C ARG A 131 -9.79 11.41 9.61
N ASP A 132 -10.07 10.17 9.21
CA ASP A 132 -9.13 9.06 9.34
C ASP A 132 -9.50 7.95 8.35
N TYR A 133 -8.57 7.03 8.16
CA TYR A 133 -8.81 5.79 7.43
C TYR A 133 -9.47 4.78 8.38
N VAL A 134 -10.56 4.20 7.94
CA VAL A 134 -11.34 3.25 8.73
C VAL A 134 -11.47 1.94 7.95
N GLU A 135 -11.56 0.83 8.67
CA GLU A 135 -11.74 -0.48 8.06
C GLU A 135 -13.10 -0.54 7.36
N ALA A 136 -13.08 -0.97 6.10
CA ALA A 136 -14.29 -1.20 5.31
C ALA A 136 -14.51 -2.70 5.13
N GLN A 137 -15.78 -3.11 5.00
CA GLN A 137 -16.07 -4.50 4.68
C GLN A 137 -15.79 -4.77 3.21
N ILE A 138 -15.11 -5.89 2.94
CA ILE A 138 -14.89 -6.36 1.58
C ILE A 138 -16.20 -7.02 1.14
N CYS A 139 -16.90 -6.40 0.20
CA CYS A 139 -18.07 -7.04 -0.42
C CYS A 139 -17.59 -8.08 -1.41
N SER A 140 -17.81 -9.35 -1.09
CA SER A 140 -17.69 -10.42 -2.07
C SER A 140 -18.99 -10.47 -2.87
N SER A 141 -18.93 -10.06 -4.10
CA SER A 141 -20.05 -10.25 -5.05
C SER A 141 -19.96 -11.64 -5.66
#